data_b0fab67741f9c88c0c5db25c9ab686ff
#
_entry.id   b0fab67741f9c88c0c5db25c9ab686ff
#
_cell.length_a   1.000
_cell.length_b   1.000
_cell.length_c   1.000
_cell.angle_alpha   90.00
_cell.angle_beta   90.00
_cell.angle_gamma   90.00
#
_symmetry.space_group_name_H-M   'P 1'
#
loop_
_entity.id
_entity.type
_entity.pdbx_description
1 polymer ?
#
loop_
_entity_poly.entity_id
_entity_poly.type
_entity_poly.pdbx_seq_one_letter_code
_entity_poly.pdbx_strand_id
1 'polypeptide(L)'
;MKSNLSLPSYQGDALLKPAGMPSSLVWLFAVASGLCVANVYYAQPLLDALALDFGISYAAVGGVITATQVGCALALLLLVPLGDIMNRRHLMGMQLLALVSALVAVSMAQSATALLAGMLAVGLLGTAMTQGLIAYAASAAAPHEQGRVVGAAQSGVFIGLLLARVFAGGISDLAGWRGVYLCAAMLMLAIALPLWRRLPTPATTPGSLSYTGLIHSMLMLLLQEKTLQVRGVLALLMFAAFNIFWSALVLPLSAPPYGFSHTAIGAFGLVGVIGALAAARAGTWADRGYAERTSALALMSLLLAWLPLSLMEWSLWALVIGIVLLDLGGQALHVTNQSMIFRTRPEAHSRLVGLYMLFYAIGSGLGALATTATYAHAGWQGVCLLGTVVSLLALLFWWVTRPPLPTAVARP
;
A
#
# COMPACT_ATOMS: atom_id res chain seq x y z
N MET A 1 -16.40 -75.57 24.13
CA MET A 1 -17.23 -74.35 23.97
C MET A 1 -16.29 -73.15 23.75
N LYS A 2 -16.09 -72.73 22.51
CA LYS A 2 -15.33 -71.47 22.17
C LYS A 2 -16.34 -70.46 21.81
N SER A 3 -16.46 -69.38 22.63
CA SER A 3 -17.32 -68.24 22.38
C SER A 3 -16.61 -67.26 21.44
N ASN A 4 -17.11 -67.12 20.23
CA ASN A 4 -16.71 -66.08 19.29
C ASN A 4 -17.32 -64.76 19.74
N LEU A 5 -16.51 -63.83 20.28
CA LEU A 5 -16.86 -62.43 20.43
C LEU A 5 -16.47 -61.73 19.13
N SER A 6 -17.46 -61.42 18.29
CA SER A 6 -17.31 -60.51 17.15
C SER A 6 -17.27 -59.07 17.67
N LEU A 7 -16.12 -58.43 17.53
CA LEU A 7 -15.99 -56.97 17.72
C LEU A 7 -16.79 -56.22 16.64
N PRO A 8 -17.53 -55.15 16.97
CA PRO A 8 -18.21 -54.35 15.97
C PRO A 8 -17.15 -53.60 15.12
N SER A 9 -17.25 -53.77 13.82
CA SER A 9 -16.49 -52.97 12.86
C SER A 9 -16.81 -51.48 13.03
N TYR A 10 -15.83 -50.73 13.55
CA TYR A 10 -15.85 -49.27 13.48
C TYR A 10 -15.81 -48.88 11.98
N GLN A 11 -16.98 -48.59 11.44
CA GLN A 11 -17.07 -47.85 10.16
C GLN A 11 -16.38 -46.50 10.40
N GLY A 12 -15.23 -46.30 9.75
CA GLY A 12 -14.50 -45.05 9.78
C GLY A 12 -15.43 -43.93 9.31
N ASP A 13 -15.79 -43.06 10.25
CA ASP A 13 -16.28 -41.74 9.90
C ASP A 13 -15.26 -41.16 8.92
N ALA A 14 -15.68 -41.05 7.64
CA ALA A 14 -14.97 -40.27 6.67
C ALA A 14 -14.89 -38.87 7.26
N LEU A 15 -13.74 -38.52 7.80
CA LEU A 15 -13.41 -37.16 8.25
C LEU A 15 -13.71 -36.26 7.07
N LEU A 16 -14.90 -35.66 7.08
CA LEU A 16 -15.28 -34.58 6.17
C LEU A 16 -14.16 -33.54 6.32
N LYS A 17 -13.28 -33.46 5.32
CA LYS A 17 -12.30 -32.38 5.23
C LYS A 17 -13.09 -31.11 5.47
N PRO A 18 -12.73 -30.27 6.45
CA PRO A 18 -13.44 -29.03 6.69
C PRO A 18 -13.51 -28.28 5.37
N ALA A 19 -14.74 -27.96 4.94
CA ALA A 19 -14.97 -27.30 3.67
C ALA A 19 -14.17 -25.99 3.70
N GLY A 20 -13.24 -25.85 2.76
CA GLY A 20 -12.39 -24.67 2.68
C GLY A 20 -13.22 -23.41 2.44
N MET A 21 -12.63 -22.22 2.66
CA MET A 21 -13.30 -20.95 2.45
C MET A 21 -13.83 -20.86 1.01
N PRO A 22 -15.12 -20.54 0.81
CA PRO A 22 -15.71 -20.44 -0.52
C PRO A 22 -14.93 -19.46 -1.40
N SER A 23 -14.66 -19.82 -2.66
CA SER A 23 -13.93 -18.95 -3.60
C SER A 23 -14.57 -17.58 -3.77
N SER A 24 -15.92 -17.51 -3.69
CA SER A 24 -16.66 -16.24 -3.76
C SER A 24 -16.34 -15.29 -2.62
N LEU A 25 -16.03 -15.80 -1.42
CA LEU A 25 -15.62 -15.00 -0.27
C LEU A 25 -14.17 -14.53 -0.41
N VAL A 26 -13.29 -15.40 -0.94
CA VAL A 26 -11.90 -15.04 -1.26
C VAL A 26 -11.83 -13.91 -2.28
N TRP A 27 -12.63 -14.01 -3.36
CA TRP A 27 -12.76 -12.94 -4.35
C TRP A 27 -13.34 -11.65 -3.75
N LEU A 28 -14.30 -11.77 -2.83
CA LEU A 28 -14.85 -10.60 -2.14
C LEU A 28 -13.78 -9.86 -1.32
N PHE A 29 -12.91 -10.58 -0.62
CA PHE A 29 -11.77 -9.97 0.08
C PHE A 29 -10.81 -9.28 -0.88
N ALA A 30 -10.48 -9.91 -2.00
CA ALA A 30 -9.58 -9.33 -3.01
C ALA A 30 -10.16 -8.03 -3.60
N VAL A 31 -11.42 -8.07 -4.07
CA VAL A 31 -12.07 -6.89 -4.67
C VAL A 31 -12.25 -5.78 -3.64
N ALA A 32 -12.73 -6.10 -2.44
CA ALA A 32 -12.91 -5.10 -1.39
C ALA A 32 -11.60 -4.44 -0.96
N SER A 33 -10.52 -5.23 -0.79
CA SER A 33 -9.20 -4.69 -0.45
C SER A 33 -8.66 -3.79 -1.57
N GLY A 34 -8.85 -4.19 -2.83
CA GLY A 34 -8.46 -3.38 -3.99
C GLY A 34 -9.21 -2.06 -4.07
N LEU A 35 -10.53 -2.08 -3.89
CA LEU A 35 -11.34 -0.86 -3.89
C LEU A 35 -10.99 0.06 -2.72
N CYS A 36 -10.75 -0.49 -1.52
CA CYS A 36 -10.39 0.31 -0.35
C CYS A 36 -9.04 1.02 -0.54
N VAL A 37 -8.01 0.31 -1.00
CA VAL A 37 -6.69 0.93 -1.22
C VAL A 37 -6.70 1.94 -2.35
N ALA A 38 -7.49 1.72 -3.40
CA ALA A 38 -7.59 2.62 -4.56
C ALA A 38 -7.97 4.04 -4.16
N ASN A 39 -8.81 4.21 -3.10
CA ASN A 39 -9.23 5.53 -2.61
C ASN A 39 -8.05 6.41 -2.17
N VAL A 40 -6.96 5.82 -1.71
CA VAL A 40 -5.76 6.55 -1.27
C VAL A 40 -4.98 7.13 -2.45
N TYR A 41 -5.16 6.58 -3.66
CA TYR A 41 -4.35 6.91 -4.84
C TYR A 41 -5.07 7.73 -5.91
N TYR A 42 -6.39 7.94 -5.79
CA TYR A 42 -7.17 8.67 -6.80
C TYR A 42 -6.70 10.12 -6.99
N ALA A 43 -6.20 10.79 -5.97
CA ALA A 43 -5.77 12.18 -6.07
C ALA A 43 -4.50 12.38 -6.92
N GLN A 44 -3.63 11.36 -7.07
CA GLN A 44 -2.35 11.53 -7.76
C GLN A 44 -2.47 12.02 -9.21
N PRO A 45 -3.29 11.41 -10.07
CA PRO A 45 -3.46 11.88 -11.44
C PRO A 45 -4.37 13.11 -11.57
N LEU A 46 -4.87 13.68 -10.47
CA LEU A 46 -5.84 14.78 -10.45
C LEU A 46 -5.29 16.07 -9.83
N LEU A 47 -4.00 16.11 -9.46
CA LEU A 47 -3.44 17.23 -8.72
C LEU A 47 -3.52 18.55 -9.47
N ASP A 48 -3.37 18.54 -10.79
CA ASP A 48 -3.54 19.72 -11.65
C ASP A 48 -4.98 20.24 -11.64
N ALA A 49 -5.97 19.35 -11.78
CA ALA A 49 -7.38 19.69 -11.73
C ALA A 49 -7.80 20.24 -10.34
N LEU A 50 -7.27 19.62 -9.25
CA LEU A 50 -7.51 20.09 -7.89
C LEU A 50 -6.84 21.45 -7.63
N ALA A 51 -5.62 21.65 -8.12
CA ALA A 51 -4.93 22.93 -8.02
C ALA A 51 -5.74 24.05 -8.68
N LEU A 52 -6.24 23.79 -9.89
CA LEU A 52 -7.02 24.75 -10.66
C LEU A 52 -8.35 25.10 -9.99
N ASP A 53 -9.10 24.08 -9.55
CA ASP A 53 -10.46 24.25 -9.02
C ASP A 53 -10.49 24.98 -7.66
N PHE A 54 -9.50 24.72 -6.81
CA PHE A 54 -9.40 25.37 -5.49
C PHE A 54 -8.45 26.58 -5.44
N GLY A 55 -7.84 26.96 -6.55
CA GLY A 55 -6.85 28.04 -6.58
C GLY A 55 -5.61 27.75 -5.73
N ILE A 56 -5.26 26.48 -5.56
CA ILE A 56 -4.07 26.05 -4.81
C ILE A 56 -2.86 26.15 -5.75
N SER A 57 -1.77 26.78 -5.28
CA SER A 57 -0.54 26.82 -6.06
C SER A 57 0.04 25.41 -6.29
N TYR A 58 0.72 25.20 -7.41
CA TYR A 58 1.39 23.92 -7.67
C TYR A 58 2.39 23.55 -6.56
N ALA A 59 3.00 24.54 -5.91
CA ALA A 59 3.89 24.27 -4.78
C ALA A 59 3.17 23.63 -3.57
N ALA A 60 1.89 23.98 -3.36
CA ALA A 60 1.12 23.54 -2.19
C ALA A 60 0.21 22.32 -2.47
N VAL A 61 -0.08 22.01 -3.74
CA VAL A 61 -1.06 20.98 -4.09
C VAL A 61 -0.66 19.57 -3.62
N GLY A 62 0.63 19.32 -3.45
CA GLY A 62 1.13 18.08 -2.82
C GLY A 62 0.61 17.86 -1.41
N GLY A 63 0.16 18.93 -0.73
CA GLY A 63 -0.53 18.85 0.55
C GLY A 63 -1.78 17.97 0.52
N VAL A 64 -2.44 17.80 -0.61
CA VAL A 64 -3.58 16.90 -0.80
C VAL A 64 -3.16 15.44 -0.57
N ILE A 65 -2.05 15.02 -1.18
CA ILE A 65 -1.49 13.67 -0.97
C ILE A 65 -0.96 13.54 0.47
N THR A 66 -0.28 14.59 0.96
CA THR A 66 0.25 14.59 2.33
C THR A 66 -0.86 14.44 3.36
N ALA A 67 -2.00 15.14 3.21
CA ALA A 67 -3.15 14.98 4.10
C ALA A 67 -3.67 13.53 4.09
N THR A 68 -3.78 12.92 2.90
CA THR A 68 -4.15 11.50 2.77
C THR A 68 -3.16 10.61 3.51
N GLN A 69 -1.86 10.82 3.36
CA GLN A 69 -0.82 10.00 3.98
C GLN A 69 -0.74 10.21 5.51
N VAL A 70 -1.02 11.40 6.02
CA VAL A 70 -1.22 11.64 7.46
C VAL A 70 -2.41 10.82 7.96
N GLY A 71 -3.52 10.80 7.23
CA GLY A 71 -4.66 9.93 7.52
C GLY A 71 -4.26 8.45 7.56
N CYS A 72 -3.48 7.98 6.58
CA CYS A 72 -2.95 6.61 6.56
C CYS A 72 -2.10 6.30 7.80
N ALA A 73 -1.19 7.20 8.17
CA ALA A 73 -0.36 7.04 9.36
C ALA A 73 -1.19 6.96 10.65
N LEU A 74 -2.19 7.84 10.79
CA LEU A 74 -3.12 7.82 11.92
C LEU A 74 -3.96 6.53 11.95
N ALA A 75 -4.38 6.01 10.80
CA ALA A 75 -5.07 4.73 10.71
C ALA A 75 -4.23 3.58 11.27
N LEU A 76 -2.97 3.51 10.85
CA LEU A 76 -2.04 2.44 11.26
C LEU A 76 -1.74 2.47 12.76
N LEU A 77 -1.66 3.67 13.34
CA LEU A 77 -1.40 3.84 14.77
C LEU A 77 -2.65 3.66 15.63
N LEU A 78 -3.80 4.19 15.18
CA LEU A 78 -4.97 4.33 16.04
C LEU A 78 -6.12 3.39 15.67
N LEU A 79 -6.44 3.21 14.38
CA LEU A 79 -7.63 2.44 13.99
C LEU A 79 -7.33 0.95 13.77
N VAL A 80 -6.17 0.61 13.22
CA VAL A 80 -5.82 -0.80 12.97
C VAL A 80 -5.74 -1.62 14.26
N PRO A 81 -5.14 -1.13 15.36
CA PRO A 81 -5.14 -1.85 16.64
C PRO A 81 -6.52 -2.07 17.26
N LEU A 82 -7.52 -1.24 16.93
CA LEU A 82 -8.90 -1.44 17.42
C LEU A 82 -9.50 -2.76 16.90
N GLY A 83 -9.06 -3.26 15.75
CA GLY A 83 -9.48 -4.53 15.19
C GLY A 83 -9.11 -5.75 16.04
N ASP A 84 -8.18 -5.61 16.99
CA ASP A 84 -7.79 -6.68 17.92
C ASP A 84 -8.63 -6.67 19.21
N ILE A 85 -9.37 -5.58 19.48
CA ILE A 85 -10.13 -5.39 20.71
C ILE A 85 -11.64 -5.39 20.44
N MET A 86 -12.06 -4.78 19.33
CA MET A 86 -13.46 -4.62 18.97
C MET A 86 -13.95 -5.78 18.08
N ASN A 87 -15.26 -5.96 18.03
CA ASN A 87 -15.87 -6.85 17.04
C ASN A 87 -15.54 -6.32 15.62
N ARG A 88 -14.68 -7.04 14.91
CA ARG A 88 -14.17 -6.64 13.59
C ARG A 88 -15.26 -6.35 12.58
N ARG A 89 -16.37 -7.12 12.60
CA ARG A 89 -17.48 -6.91 11.66
C ARG A 89 -18.15 -5.57 11.88
N HIS A 90 -18.46 -5.21 13.14
CA HIS A 90 -19.06 -3.91 13.46
C HIS A 90 -18.10 -2.76 13.17
N LEU A 91 -16.83 -2.91 13.56
CA LEU A 91 -15.79 -1.90 13.29
C LEU A 91 -15.66 -1.63 11.79
N MET A 92 -15.58 -2.67 10.97
CA MET A 92 -15.48 -2.54 9.51
C MET A 92 -16.74 -1.91 8.90
N GLY A 93 -17.94 -2.26 9.41
CA GLY A 93 -19.19 -1.63 8.97
C GLY A 93 -19.21 -0.12 9.23
N MET A 94 -18.82 0.30 10.44
CA MET A 94 -18.72 1.72 10.79
C MET A 94 -17.66 2.45 9.94
N GLN A 95 -16.48 1.85 9.79
CA GLN A 95 -15.39 2.42 8.97
C GLN A 95 -15.81 2.55 7.50
N LEU A 96 -16.52 1.58 6.95
CA LEU A 96 -16.99 1.60 5.56
C LEU A 96 -18.03 2.71 5.35
N LEU A 97 -19.02 2.86 6.24
CA LEU A 97 -19.99 3.95 6.17
C LEU A 97 -19.31 5.32 6.31
N ALA A 98 -18.36 5.44 7.23
CA ALA A 98 -17.59 6.66 7.41
C ALA A 98 -16.74 6.97 6.15
N LEU A 99 -16.14 5.94 5.50
CA LEU A 99 -15.40 6.11 4.25
C LEU A 99 -16.30 6.60 3.12
N VAL A 100 -17.49 6.02 2.95
CA VAL A 100 -18.47 6.49 1.97
C VAL A 100 -18.83 7.95 2.24
N SER A 101 -19.10 8.31 3.50
CA SER A 101 -19.40 9.70 3.89
C SER A 101 -18.22 10.65 3.59
N ALA A 102 -16.98 10.22 3.85
CA ALA A 102 -15.78 11.01 3.55
C ALA A 102 -15.61 11.22 2.03
N LEU A 103 -15.84 10.18 1.21
CA LEU A 103 -15.77 10.28 -0.25
C LEU A 103 -16.82 11.23 -0.81
N VAL A 104 -18.05 11.17 -0.30
CA VAL A 104 -19.12 12.12 -0.66
C VAL A 104 -18.72 13.54 -0.22
N ALA A 105 -18.21 13.72 1.01
CA ALA A 105 -17.78 15.03 1.49
C ALA A 105 -16.64 15.62 0.62
N VAL A 106 -15.67 14.80 0.18
CA VAL A 106 -14.63 15.22 -0.76
C VAL A 106 -15.26 15.67 -2.08
N SER A 107 -16.19 14.90 -2.65
CA SER A 107 -16.84 15.26 -3.92
C SER A 107 -17.63 16.57 -3.83
N MET A 108 -18.10 16.94 -2.65
CA MET A 108 -18.87 18.17 -2.38
C MET A 108 -18.01 19.33 -1.82
N ALA A 109 -16.69 19.13 -1.68
CA ALA A 109 -15.80 20.15 -1.13
C ALA A 109 -15.83 21.44 -1.95
N GLN A 110 -15.95 22.57 -1.26
CA GLN A 110 -15.97 23.92 -1.86
C GLN A 110 -14.79 24.78 -1.41
N SER A 111 -13.93 24.26 -0.54
CA SER A 111 -12.73 24.95 -0.07
C SER A 111 -11.54 23.99 0.03
N ALA A 112 -10.33 24.52 -0.08
CA ALA A 112 -9.11 23.74 0.08
C ALA A 112 -9.03 23.05 1.46
N THR A 113 -9.50 23.72 2.52
CA THR A 113 -9.53 23.14 3.87
C THR A 113 -10.51 21.97 3.97
N ALA A 114 -11.69 22.07 3.37
CA ALA A 114 -12.65 20.95 3.32
C ALA A 114 -12.09 19.77 2.51
N LEU A 115 -11.44 20.06 1.38
CA LEU A 115 -10.74 19.04 0.59
C LEU A 115 -9.66 18.33 1.44
N LEU A 116 -8.77 19.06 2.08
CA LEU A 116 -7.69 18.49 2.89
C LEU A 116 -8.21 17.66 4.05
N ALA A 117 -9.24 18.13 4.76
CA ALA A 117 -9.89 17.39 5.83
C ALA A 117 -10.56 16.10 5.32
N GLY A 118 -11.24 16.18 4.18
CA GLY A 118 -11.83 15.02 3.50
C GLY A 118 -10.76 14.01 3.06
N MET A 119 -9.65 14.46 2.49
CA MET A 119 -8.54 13.61 2.06
C MET A 119 -7.84 12.92 3.23
N LEU A 120 -7.68 13.62 4.36
CA LEU A 120 -7.20 13.01 5.60
C LEU A 120 -8.15 11.90 6.06
N ALA A 121 -9.46 12.15 6.05
CA ALA A 121 -10.47 11.14 6.41
C ALA A 121 -10.47 9.95 5.45
N VAL A 122 -10.32 10.17 4.14
CA VAL A 122 -10.20 9.11 3.13
C VAL A 122 -8.95 8.26 3.37
N GLY A 123 -7.81 8.88 3.65
CA GLY A 123 -6.58 8.16 3.99
C GLY A 123 -6.72 7.32 5.27
N LEU A 124 -7.30 7.92 6.31
CA LEU A 124 -7.58 7.27 7.60
C LEU A 124 -8.47 6.04 7.42
N LEU A 125 -9.61 6.20 6.80
CA LEU A 125 -10.64 5.16 6.70
C LEU A 125 -10.32 4.13 5.62
N GLY A 126 -9.76 4.55 4.47
CA GLY A 126 -9.32 3.66 3.39
C GLY A 126 -8.22 2.70 3.85
N THR A 127 -7.23 3.22 4.58
CA THR A 127 -6.14 2.39 5.13
C THR A 127 -6.65 1.46 6.23
N ALA A 128 -7.47 1.96 7.15
CA ALA A 128 -8.06 1.14 8.21
C ALA A 128 -8.88 -0.02 7.62
N MET A 129 -9.69 0.25 6.60
CA MET A 129 -10.47 -0.78 5.89
C MET A 129 -9.58 -1.79 5.16
N THR A 130 -8.55 -1.33 4.45
CA THR A 130 -7.63 -2.22 3.72
C THR A 130 -6.92 -3.17 4.68
N GLN A 131 -6.33 -2.65 5.75
CA GLN A 131 -5.63 -3.47 6.74
C GLN A 131 -6.60 -4.35 7.52
N GLY A 132 -7.79 -3.82 7.86
CA GLY A 132 -8.87 -4.57 8.52
C GLY A 132 -9.33 -5.77 7.69
N LEU A 133 -9.51 -5.62 6.37
CA LEU A 133 -9.89 -6.70 5.46
C LEU A 133 -8.82 -7.79 5.38
N ILE A 134 -7.55 -7.42 5.28
CA ILE A 134 -6.43 -8.37 5.25
C ILE A 134 -6.36 -9.16 6.57
N ALA A 135 -6.44 -8.46 7.70
CA ALA A 135 -6.44 -9.07 9.02
C ALA A 135 -7.67 -9.98 9.25
N TYR A 136 -8.83 -9.57 8.74
CA TYR A 136 -10.04 -10.36 8.79
C TYR A 136 -9.92 -11.62 7.93
N ALA A 137 -9.42 -11.50 6.70
CA ALA A 137 -9.16 -12.60 5.80
C ALA A 137 -8.23 -13.65 6.44
N ALA A 138 -7.16 -13.17 7.11
CA ALA A 138 -6.25 -14.02 7.86
C ALA A 138 -6.92 -14.78 9.02
N SER A 139 -7.80 -14.10 9.77
CA SER A 139 -8.48 -14.71 10.93
C SER A 139 -9.66 -15.62 10.57
N ALA A 140 -10.29 -15.39 9.43
CA ALA A 140 -11.43 -16.17 8.96
C ALA A 140 -11.02 -17.46 8.20
N ALA A 141 -9.78 -17.52 7.72
CA ALA A 141 -9.23 -18.66 6.98
C ALA A 141 -8.74 -19.76 7.91
N ALA A 142 -8.97 -21.03 7.54
CA ALA A 142 -8.34 -22.16 8.22
C ALA A 142 -6.81 -22.08 8.08
N PRO A 143 -6.01 -22.58 9.05
CA PRO A 143 -4.56 -22.45 9.04
C PRO A 143 -3.88 -22.91 7.74
N HIS A 144 -4.40 -23.98 7.12
CA HIS A 144 -3.88 -24.52 5.85
C HIS A 144 -4.24 -23.70 4.61
N GLU A 145 -5.22 -22.76 4.70
CA GLU A 145 -5.68 -21.91 3.61
C GLU A 145 -5.31 -20.44 3.78
N GLN A 146 -4.78 -20.06 4.94
CA GLN A 146 -4.51 -18.67 5.30
C GLN A 146 -3.62 -17.96 4.26
N GLY A 147 -2.58 -18.64 3.76
CA GLY A 147 -1.72 -18.11 2.71
C GLY A 147 -2.46 -17.79 1.41
N ARG A 148 -3.40 -18.67 0.99
CA ARG A 148 -4.22 -18.47 -0.22
C ARG A 148 -5.16 -17.27 -0.06
N VAL A 149 -5.83 -17.16 1.08
CA VAL A 149 -6.86 -16.13 1.32
C VAL A 149 -6.21 -14.76 1.51
N VAL A 150 -5.16 -14.68 2.32
CA VAL A 150 -4.39 -13.43 2.53
C VAL A 150 -3.68 -13.03 1.23
N GLY A 151 -3.10 -13.98 0.50
CA GLY A 151 -2.48 -13.73 -0.80
C GLY A 151 -3.46 -13.16 -1.81
N ALA A 152 -4.71 -13.63 -1.85
CA ALA A 152 -5.74 -13.09 -2.71
C ALA A 152 -6.12 -11.65 -2.30
N ALA A 153 -6.28 -11.36 -1.01
CA ALA A 153 -6.56 -10.00 -0.53
C ALA A 153 -5.42 -9.04 -0.89
N GLN A 154 -4.17 -9.45 -0.71
CA GLN A 154 -2.99 -8.66 -1.09
C GLN A 154 -2.87 -8.46 -2.60
N SER A 155 -3.17 -9.48 -3.40
CA SER A 155 -3.24 -9.34 -4.87
C SER A 155 -4.29 -8.31 -5.27
N GLY A 156 -5.44 -8.30 -4.58
CA GLY A 156 -6.46 -7.27 -4.74
C GLY A 156 -5.92 -5.87 -4.46
N VAL A 157 -5.14 -5.69 -3.40
CA VAL A 157 -4.49 -4.41 -3.08
C VAL A 157 -3.56 -3.97 -4.22
N PHE A 158 -2.71 -4.86 -4.74
CA PHE A 158 -1.82 -4.51 -5.86
C PHE A 158 -2.59 -4.12 -7.13
N ILE A 159 -3.61 -4.89 -7.49
CA ILE A 159 -4.47 -4.59 -8.64
C ILE A 159 -5.20 -3.26 -8.43
N GLY A 160 -5.75 -3.04 -7.24
CA GLY A 160 -6.42 -1.79 -6.86
C GLY A 160 -5.51 -0.57 -6.99
N LEU A 161 -4.26 -0.67 -6.54
CA LEU A 161 -3.26 0.39 -6.66
C LEU A 161 -2.94 0.74 -8.13
N LEU A 162 -2.78 -0.29 -8.97
CA LEU A 162 -2.48 -0.09 -10.40
C LEU A 162 -3.67 0.51 -11.14
N LEU A 163 -4.88 -0.02 -10.90
CA LEU A 163 -6.10 0.43 -11.57
C LEU A 163 -6.62 1.77 -11.02
N ALA A 164 -6.24 2.17 -9.81
CA ALA A 164 -6.71 3.41 -9.22
C ALA A 164 -6.44 4.64 -10.10
N ARG A 165 -5.24 4.72 -10.67
CA ARG A 165 -4.84 5.85 -11.52
C ARG A 165 -5.61 5.87 -12.84
N VAL A 166 -5.81 4.70 -13.46
CA VAL A 166 -6.59 4.56 -14.72
C VAL A 166 -8.05 4.90 -14.46
N PHE A 167 -8.62 4.38 -13.38
CA PHE A 167 -10.00 4.66 -12.96
C PHE A 167 -10.19 6.16 -12.69
N ALA A 168 -9.30 6.75 -11.88
CA ALA A 168 -9.38 8.18 -11.56
C ALA A 168 -9.24 9.05 -12.80
N GLY A 169 -8.29 8.75 -13.69
CA GLY A 169 -8.13 9.44 -14.96
C GLY A 169 -9.36 9.33 -15.85
N GLY A 170 -9.86 8.09 -16.08
CA GLY A 170 -11.00 7.85 -16.95
C GLY A 170 -12.29 8.51 -16.47
N ILE A 171 -12.60 8.41 -15.19
CA ILE A 171 -13.77 9.09 -14.63
C ILE A 171 -13.60 10.61 -14.61
N SER A 172 -12.38 11.10 -14.36
CA SER A 172 -12.10 12.53 -14.37
C SER A 172 -12.32 13.17 -15.75
N ASP A 173 -11.90 12.50 -16.81
CA ASP A 173 -12.10 12.97 -18.19
C ASP A 173 -13.60 13.02 -18.57
N LEU A 174 -14.42 12.14 -17.96
CA LEU A 174 -15.87 12.05 -18.26
C LEU A 174 -16.74 12.94 -17.35
N ALA A 175 -16.42 13.03 -16.08
CA ALA A 175 -17.27 13.63 -15.03
C ALA A 175 -16.52 14.57 -14.08
N GLY A 176 -15.28 14.90 -14.41
CA GLY A 176 -14.42 15.71 -13.57
C GLY A 176 -13.94 14.98 -12.31
N TRP A 177 -13.02 15.61 -11.57
CA TRP A 177 -12.43 15.03 -10.36
C TRP A 177 -13.48 14.71 -9.26
N ARG A 178 -14.56 15.50 -9.16
CA ARG A 178 -15.67 15.23 -8.22
C ARG A 178 -16.38 13.94 -8.54
N GLY A 179 -16.55 13.63 -9.82
CA GLY A 179 -17.12 12.38 -10.31
C GLY A 179 -16.32 11.15 -9.86
N VAL A 180 -15.00 11.26 -9.76
CA VAL A 180 -14.15 10.17 -9.29
C VAL A 180 -14.51 9.76 -7.86
N TYR A 181 -14.63 10.72 -6.94
CA TYR A 181 -14.96 10.44 -5.53
C TYR A 181 -16.41 10.00 -5.36
N LEU A 182 -17.34 10.52 -6.16
CA LEU A 182 -18.73 10.08 -6.13
C LEU A 182 -18.87 8.63 -6.65
N CYS A 183 -18.21 8.28 -7.77
CA CYS A 183 -18.17 6.90 -8.28
C CYS A 183 -17.50 5.97 -7.26
N ALA A 184 -16.42 6.40 -6.62
CA ALA A 184 -15.77 5.65 -5.57
C ALA A 184 -16.72 5.39 -4.38
N ALA A 185 -17.47 6.39 -3.93
CA ALA A 185 -18.48 6.25 -2.88
C ALA A 185 -19.56 5.22 -3.27
N MET A 186 -20.04 5.27 -4.51
CA MET A 186 -21.02 4.30 -5.02
C MET A 186 -20.45 2.87 -5.06
N LEU A 187 -19.19 2.69 -5.49
CA LEU A 187 -18.53 1.39 -5.48
C LEU A 187 -18.33 0.86 -4.05
N MET A 188 -17.95 1.73 -3.10
CA MET A 188 -17.84 1.36 -1.69
C MET A 188 -19.20 0.96 -1.11
N LEU A 189 -20.27 1.67 -1.45
CA LEU A 189 -21.60 1.34 -1.02
C LEU A 189 -22.08 0.01 -1.63
N ALA A 190 -21.79 -0.23 -2.91
CA ALA A 190 -22.13 -1.48 -3.60
C ALA A 190 -21.45 -2.70 -2.97
N ILE A 191 -20.18 -2.59 -2.53
CA ILE A 191 -19.46 -3.67 -1.87
C ILE A 191 -19.87 -3.84 -0.40
N ALA A 192 -20.47 -2.83 0.22
CA ALA A 192 -20.87 -2.87 1.63
C ALA A 192 -21.89 -3.99 1.91
N LEU A 193 -22.88 -4.15 1.04
CA LEU A 193 -23.93 -5.14 1.21
C LEU A 193 -23.42 -6.59 1.15
N PRO A 194 -22.65 -7.02 0.12
CA PRO A 194 -22.07 -8.34 0.11
C PRO A 194 -21.07 -8.58 1.24
N LEU A 195 -20.29 -7.58 1.66
CA LEU A 195 -19.43 -7.69 2.82
C LEU A 195 -20.26 -7.94 4.08
N TRP A 196 -21.28 -7.13 4.35
CA TRP A 196 -22.12 -7.27 5.54
C TRP A 196 -22.84 -8.63 5.59
N ARG A 197 -23.30 -9.15 4.46
CA ARG A 197 -24.05 -10.42 4.39
C ARG A 197 -23.16 -11.65 4.48
N ARG A 198 -21.94 -11.60 3.93
CA ARG A 198 -21.09 -12.78 3.74
C ARG A 198 -19.92 -12.89 4.72
N LEU A 199 -19.60 -11.79 5.45
CA LEU A 199 -18.54 -11.88 6.44
C LEU A 199 -18.97 -12.82 7.58
N PRO A 200 -18.28 -13.97 7.79
CA PRO A 200 -18.55 -14.83 8.94
C PRO A 200 -18.31 -14.03 10.21
N THR A 201 -19.01 -14.35 11.28
CA THR A 201 -18.76 -13.72 12.58
C THR A 201 -17.64 -14.53 13.25
N PRO A 202 -16.38 -14.03 13.30
CA PRO A 202 -15.32 -14.77 13.97
C PRO A 202 -15.64 -14.86 15.46
N ALA A 203 -15.30 -15.98 16.09
CA ALA A 203 -15.27 -16.05 17.54
C ALA A 203 -14.27 -14.98 18.02
N THR A 204 -14.76 -13.94 18.67
CA THR A 204 -13.90 -12.94 19.30
C THR A 204 -13.25 -13.60 20.52
N THR A 205 -12.00 -14.01 20.38
CA THR A 205 -11.14 -14.18 21.55
C THR A 205 -10.69 -12.78 21.95
N PRO A 206 -11.14 -12.25 23.10
CA PRO A 206 -10.68 -10.95 23.57
C PRO A 206 -9.16 -11.00 23.68
N GLY A 207 -8.46 -10.10 22.99
CA GLY A 207 -7.01 -9.95 23.15
C GLY A 207 -6.69 -9.64 24.61
N SER A 208 -5.63 -10.20 25.14
CA SER A 208 -5.19 -10.01 26.53
C SER A 208 -4.68 -8.60 26.83
N LEU A 209 -4.47 -7.77 25.80
CA LEU A 209 -3.91 -6.43 25.94
C LEU A 209 -4.99 -5.35 25.85
N SER A 210 -4.89 -4.34 26.71
CA SER A 210 -5.67 -3.11 26.60
C SER A 210 -5.23 -2.31 25.35
N TYR A 211 -6.07 -1.37 24.88
CA TYR A 211 -5.74 -0.50 23.75
C TYR A 211 -4.43 0.28 23.99
N THR A 212 -4.27 0.86 25.17
CA THR A 212 -3.04 1.56 25.58
C THR A 212 -1.83 0.62 25.61
N GLY A 213 -2.01 -0.62 26.06
CA GLY A 213 -0.99 -1.67 26.03
C GLY A 213 -0.55 -2.03 24.60
N LEU A 214 -1.47 -2.07 23.64
CA LEU A 214 -1.15 -2.29 22.23
C LEU A 214 -0.32 -1.14 21.65
N ILE A 215 -0.76 0.11 21.85
CA ILE A 215 -0.01 1.29 21.39
C ILE A 215 1.39 1.34 22.03
N HIS A 216 1.47 1.11 23.34
CA HIS A 216 2.75 1.05 24.02
C HIS A 216 3.66 -0.05 23.46
N SER A 217 3.12 -1.23 23.19
CA SER A 217 3.90 -2.34 22.59
C SER A 217 4.41 -2.01 21.18
N MET A 218 3.64 -1.27 20.36
CA MET A 218 4.09 -0.78 19.06
C MET A 218 5.24 0.21 19.21
N LEU A 219 5.13 1.16 20.15
CA LEU A 219 6.19 2.11 20.41
C LEU A 219 7.48 1.42 20.89
N MET A 220 7.35 0.44 21.76
CA MET A 220 8.51 -0.35 22.22
C MET A 220 9.17 -1.14 21.09
N LEU A 221 8.38 -1.76 20.19
CA LEU A 221 8.92 -2.42 19.00
C LEU A 221 9.68 -1.44 18.10
N LEU A 222 9.11 -0.25 17.88
CA LEU A 222 9.76 0.80 17.08
C LEU A 222 11.11 1.22 17.65
N LEU A 223 11.23 1.31 18.99
CA LEU A 223 12.45 1.72 19.69
C LEU A 223 13.49 0.59 19.83
N GLN A 224 13.05 -0.66 19.91
CA GLN A 224 13.94 -1.80 20.23
C GLN A 224 14.40 -2.58 18.99
N GLU A 225 13.58 -2.65 17.93
CA GLU A 225 13.87 -3.49 16.77
C GLU A 225 14.71 -2.76 15.71
N LYS A 226 16.05 -2.94 15.77
CA LYS A 226 16.98 -2.32 14.81
C LYS A 226 16.68 -2.64 13.36
N THR A 227 16.26 -3.90 13.07
CA THR A 227 15.89 -4.29 11.70
C THR A 227 14.69 -3.49 11.22
N LEU A 228 13.68 -3.28 12.07
CA LEU A 228 12.52 -2.43 11.75
C LEU A 228 12.95 -0.98 11.49
N GLN A 229 13.83 -0.41 12.33
CA GLN A 229 14.32 0.96 12.17
C GLN A 229 15.07 1.13 10.84
N VAL A 230 16.04 0.27 10.56
CA VAL A 230 16.85 0.35 9.33
C VAL A 230 15.99 0.12 8.09
N ARG A 231 15.20 -0.95 8.06
CA ARG A 231 14.34 -1.26 6.92
C ARG A 231 13.17 -0.30 6.79
N GLY A 232 12.71 0.28 7.89
CA GLY A 232 11.72 1.35 7.93
C GLY A 232 12.24 2.64 7.29
N VAL A 233 13.45 3.09 7.63
CA VAL A 233 14.07 4.28 7.01
C VAL A 233 14.30 4.04 5.51
N LEU A 234 14.74 2.84 5.11
CA LEU A 234 14.84 2.49 3.68
C LEU A 234 13.48 2.55 2.98
N ALA A 235 12.42 2.09 3.63
CA ALA A 235 11.05 2.19 3.11
C ALA A 235 10.60 3.66 3.00
N LEU A 236 10.89 4.49 4.01
CA LEU A 236 10.57 5.91 3.99
C LEU A 236 11.21 6.60 2.79
N LEU A 237 12.51 6.41 2.57
CA LEU A 237 13.24 7.03 1.46
C LEU A 237 12.77 6.48 0.10
N MET A 238 12.53 5.18 -0.01
CA MET A 238 12.02 4.55 -1.23
C MET A 238 10.63 5.08 -1.59
N PHE A 239 9.70 5.15 -0.63
CA PHE A 239 8.35 5.64 -0.89
C PHE A 239 8.32 7.17 -1.07
N ALA A 240 9.26 7.91 -0.49
CA ALA A 240 9.47 9.30 -0.84
C ALA A 240 9.86 9.43 -2.32
N ALA A 241 10.86 8.67 -2.80
CA ALA A 241 11.26 8.65 -4.21
C ALA A 241 10.08 8.26 -5.13
N PHE A 242 9.30 7.27 -4.75
CA PHE A 242 8.10 6.83 -5.47
C PHE A 242 7.05 7.95 -5.60
N ASN A 243 6.75 8.63 -4.49
CA ASN A 243 5.77 9.71 -4.50
C ASN A 243 6.32 11.01 -5.10
N ILE A 244 7.63 11.24 -5.08
CA ILE A 244 8.27 12.30 -5.86
C ILE A 244 7.93 12.15 -7.34
N PHE A 245 8.02 10.95 -7.88
CA PHE A 245 7.66 10.69 -9.28
C PHE A 245 6.14 10.77 -9.52
N TRP A 246 5.36 9.93 -8.84
CA TRP A 246 3.93 9.76 -9.14
C TRP A 246 3.08 11.00 -8.84
N SER A 247 3.47 11.84 -7.88
CA SER A 247 2.74 13.08 -7.57
C SER A 247 3.08 14.24 -8.51
N ALA A 248 4.26 14.20 -9.15
CA ALA A 248 4.64 15.22 -10.10
C ALA A 248 4.22 14.91 -11.54
N LEU A 249 4.06 13.63 -11.91
CA LEU A 249 3.90 13.17 -13.29
C LEU A 249 2.75 13.87 -14.04
N VAL A 250 1.64 14.12 -13.37
CA VAL A 250 0.48 14.78 -13.99
C VAL A 250 0.78 16.20 -14.42
N LEU A 251 1.62 16.93 -13.67
CA LEU A 251 1.87 18.36 -13.89
C LEU A 251 2.51 18.66 -15.26
N PRO A 252 3.61 18.00 -15.69
CA PRO A 252 4.16 18.22 -17.02
C PRO A 252 3.33 17.57 -18.13
N LEU A 253 2.67 16.41 -17.88
CA LEU A 253 1.98 15.69 -18.94
C LEU A 253 0.60 16.28 -19.27
N SER A 254 -0.08 16.95 -18.36
CA SER A 254 -1.33 17.67 -18.62
C SER A 254 -1.11 19.03 -19.30
N ALA A 255 0.10 19.60 -19.19
CA ALA A 255 0.48 20.88 -19.78
C ALA A 255 1.04 20.72 -21.22
N PRO A 256 1.07 21.80 -22.04
CA PRO A 256 1.80 21.81 -23.29
C PRO A 256 3.30 21.47 -23.07
N PRO A 257 3.96 20.75 -24.00
CA PRO A 257 3.50 20.34 -25.33
C PRO A 257 2.66 19.06 -25.36
N TYR A 258 2.54 18.31 -24.24
CA TYR A 258 1.88 17.00 -24.23
C TYR A 258 0.35 17.09 -24.25
N GLY A 259 -0.24 17.86 -23.32
CA GLY A 259 -1.70 18.02 -23.22
C GLY A 259 -2.44 16.68 -23.07
N PHE A 260 -1.86 15.71 -22.37
CA PHE A 260 -2.46 14.38 -22.21
C PHE A 260 -3.70 14.45 -21.31
N SER A 261 -4.71 13.64 -21.65
CA SER A 261 -5.85 13.44 -20.77
C SER A 261 -5.45 12.71 -19.50
N HIS A 262 -6.24 12.86 -18.42
CA HIS A 262 -5.99 12.15 -17.17
C HIS A 262 -6.04 10.62 -17.34
N THR A 263 -6.87 10.12 -18.30
CA THR A 263 -6.88 8.69 -18.70
C THR A 263 -5.51 8.26 -19.22
N ALA A 264 -4.93 9.02 -20.15
CA ALA A 264 -3.62 8.69 -20.74
C ALA A 264 -2.51 8.73 -19.66
N ILE A 265 -2.55 9.72 -18.78
CA ILE A 265 -1.60 9.84 -17.66
C ILE A 265 -1.77 8.67 -16.69
N GLY A 266 -3.01 8.33 -16.34
CA GLY A 266 -3.32 7.20 -15.47
C GLY A 266 -2.86 5.85 -16.05
N ALA A 267 -2.88 5.70 -17.38
CA ALA A 267 -2.45 4.48 -18.07
C ALA A 267 -0.96 4.17 -17.88
N PHE A 268 -0.10 5.18 -17.63
CA PHE A 268 1.29 4.92 -17.25
C PHE A 268 1.40 4.11 -15.95
N GLY A 269 0.38 4.15 -15.08
CA GLY A 269 0.30 3.27 -13.90
C GLY A 269 0.29 1.78 -14.23
N LEU A 270 -0.20 1.38 -15.41
CA LEU A 270 -0.20 -0.02 -15.84
C LEU A 270 1.20 -0.56 -16.14
N VAL A 271 2.14 0.31 -16.47
CA VAL A 271 3.56 -0.07 -16.65
C VAL A 271 4.11 -0.69 -15.35
N GLY A 272 3.59 -0.27 -14.19
CA GLY A 272 3.95 -0.80 -12.87
C GLY A 272 3.63 -2.29 -12.67
N VAL A 273 2.81 -2.91 -13.54
CA VAL A 273 2.58 -4.38 -13.53
C VAL A 273 3.91 -5.14 -13.64
N ILE A 274 4.87 -4.63 -14.41
CA ILE A 274 6.20 -5.22 -14.57
C ILE A 274 6.93 -5.26 -13.21
N GLY A 275 6.81 -4.21 -12.41
CA GLY A 275 7.35 -4.17 -11.06
C GLY A 275 6.76 -5.24 -10.13
N ALA A 276 5.45 -5.49 -10.22
CA ALA A 276 4.80 -6.53 -9.44
C ALA A 276 5.34 -7.95 -9.76
N LEU A 277 5.68 -8.22 -11.03
CA LEU A 277 6.31 -9.47 -11.43
C LEU A 277 7.73 -9.63 -10.83
N ALA A 278 8.47 -8.53 -10.71
CA ALA A 278 9.78 -8.53 -10.08
C ALA A 278 9.70 -8.78 -8.55
N ALA A 279 8.66 -8.30 -7.89
CA ALA A 279 8.44 -8.50 -6.46
C ALA A 279 8.40 -9.98 -6.07
N ALA A 280 7.74 -10.81 -6.88
CA ALA A 280 7.67 -12.26 -6.63
C ALA A 280 9.05 -12.92 -6.64
N ARG A 281 9.93 -12.53 -7.59
CA ARG A 281 11.31 -13.04 -7.66
C ARG A 281 12.18 -12.49 -6.53
N ALA A 282 12.01 -11.22 -6.18
CA ALA A 282 12.74 -10.61 -5.07
C ALA A 282 12.46 -11.31 -3.73
N GLY A 283 11.18 -11.67 -3.47
CA GLY A 283 10.80 -12.46 -2.30
C GLY A 283 11.52 -13.80 -2.24
N THR A 284 11.51 -14.56 -3.34
CA THR A 284 12.21 -15.86 -3.39
C THR A 284 13.73 -15.75 -3.20
N TRP A 285 14.36 -14.66 -3.69
CA TRP A 285 15.78 -14.42 -3.47
C TRP A 285 16.08 -14.02 -2.02
N ALA A 286 15.23 -13.20 -1.43
CA ALA A 286 15.34 -12.86 -0.01
C ALA A 286 15.21 -14.11 0.88
N ASP A 287 14.30 -15.03 0.55
CA ASP A 287 14.11 -16.30 1.27
C ASP A 287 15.30 -17.24 1.15
N ARG A 288 16.03 -17.18 0.03
CA ARG A 288 17.27 -17.94 -0.19
C ARG A 288 18.51 -17.31 0.46
N GLY A 289 18.37 -16.25 1.24
CA GLY A 289 19.48 -15.59 1.93
C GLY A 289 20.15 -14.48 1.13
N TYR A 290 19.63 -14.10 -0.05
CA TYR A 290 20.19 -13.03 -0.88
C TYR A 290 19.57 -11.65 -0.64
N ALA A 291 18.93 -11.44 0.53
CA ALA A 291 18.20 -10.22 0.85
C ALA A 291 19.05 -8.94 0.70
N GLU A 292 20.31 -8.97 1.12
CA GLU A 292 21.20 -7.80 0.98
C GLU A 292 21.59 -7.51 -0.48
N ARG A 293 21.83 -8.54 -1.29
CA ARG A 293 22.09 -8.38 -2.73
C ARG A 293 20.86 -7.85 -3.45
N THR A 294 19.68 -8.37 -3.11
CA THR A 294 18.40 -7.89 -3.66
C THR A 294 18.17 -6.43 -3.29
N SER A 295 18.45 -6.03 -2.04
CA SER A 295 18.36 -4.63 -1.61
C SER A 295 19.30 -3.72 -2.39
N ALA A 296 20.55 -4.14 -2.61
CA ALA A 296 21.52 -3.38 -3.41
C ALA A 296 21.03 -3.15 -4.84
N LEU A 297 20.62 -4.22 -5.53
CA LEU A 297 20.15 -4.15 -6.91
C LEU A 297 18.88 -3.29 -7.02
N ALA A 298 17.96 -3.43 -6.06
CA ALA A 298 16.74 -2.64 -5.99
C ALA A 298 17.01 -1.14 -5.80
N LEU A 299 17.92 -0.78 -4.90
CA LEU A 299 18.33 0.61 -4.66
C LEU A 299 19.09 1.21 -5.85
N MET A 300 19.93 0.42 -6.51
CA MET A 300 20.58 0.83 -7.76
C MET A 300 19.56 1.05 -8.87
N SER A 301 18.57 0.18 -9.02
CA SER A 301 17.48 0.36 -9.99
C SER A 301 16.69 1.64 -9.73
N LEU A 302 16.37 1.93 -8.46
CA LEU A 302 15.71 3.19 -8.04
C LEU A 302 16.54 4.42 -8.41
N LEU A 303 17.85 4.38 -8.17
CA LEU A 303 18.74 5.49 -8.49
C LEU A 303 18.88 5.68 -10.01
N LEU A 304 19.09 4.59 -10.75
CA LEU A 304 19.23 4.62 -12.20
C LEU A 304 17.95 5.01 -12.93
N ALA A 305 16.76 4.80 -12.32
CA ALA A 305 15.48 5.17 -12.91
C ALA A 305 15.40 6.68 -13.25
N TRP A 306 16.04 7.53 -12.47
CA TRP A 306 15.98 8.98 -12.66
C TRP A 306 16.69 9.47 -13.90
N LEU A 307 17.66 8.69 -14.42
CA LEU A 307 18.34 9.03 -15.66
C LEU A 307 17.38 9.02 -16.87
N PRO A 308 16.69 7.91 -17.21
CA PRO A 308 15.70 7.96 -18.29
C PRO A 308 14.49 8.85 -17.95
N LEU A 309 14.07 8.99 -16.69
CA LEU A 309 12.99 9.91 -16.30
C LEU A 309 13.35 11.37 -16.63
N SER A 310 14.60 11.79 -16.47
CA SER A 310 15.05 13.14 -16.82
C SER A 310 15.03 13.42 -18.34
N LEU A 311 14.99 12.37 -19.15
CA LEU A 311 14.91 12.45 -20.61
C LEU A 311 13.46 12.40 -21.15
N MET A 312 12.45 12.53 -20.30
CA MET A 312 11.03 12.49 -20.68
C MET A 312 10.70 13.49 -21.79
N GLU A 313 11.27 14.70 -21.72
CA GLU A 313 11.04 15.76 -22.72
C GLU A 313 11.54 15.38 -24.12
N TRP A 314 12.50 14.47 -24.22
CA TRP A 314 13.07 13.99 -25.49
C TRP A 314 12.38 12.73 -25.99
N SER A 315 11.88 11.89 -25.08
CA SER A 315 11.28 10.61 -25.44
C SER A 315 10.35 10.08 -24.35
N LEU A 316 9.12 9.80 -24.71
CA LEU A 316 8.17 9.09 -23.85
C LEU A 316 8.58 7.63 -23.57
N TRP A 317 9.39 7.03 -24.45
CA TRP A 317 9.97 5.71 -24.16
C TRP A 317 10.98 5.77 -23.00
N ALA A 318 11.71 6.88 -22.88
CA ALA A 318 12.57 7.08 -21.71
C ALA A 318 11.73 7.16 -20.42
N LEU A 319 10.58 7.85 -20.45
CA LEU A 319 9.62 7.83 -19.33
C LEU A 319 9.19 6.40 -18.97
N VAL A 320 8.77 5.59 -19.96
CA VAL A 320 8.34 4.20 -19.73
C VAL A 320 9.48 3.36 -19.11
N ILE A 321 10.70 3.46 -19.62
CA ILE A 321 11.87 2.76 -19.07
C ILE A 321 12.13 3.20 -17.63
N GLY A 322 12.04 4.50 -17.37
CA GLY A 322 12.21 5.04 -16.03
C GLY A 322 11.16 4.51 -15.05
N ILE A 323 9.89 4.45 -15.45
CA ILE A 323 8.80 3.86 -14.64
C ILE A 323 9.09 2.38 -14.34
N VAL A 324 9.48 1.60 -15.35
CA VAL A 324 9.82 0.17 -15.16
C VAL A 324 10.92 0.02 -14.13
N LEU A 325 12.01 0.79 -14.23
CA LEU A 325 13.14 0.72 -13.29
C LEU A 325 12.73 1.15 -11.87
N LEU A 326 11.92 2.20 -11.76
CA LEU A 326 11.43 2.73 -10.50
C LEU A 326 10.53 1.69 -9.79
N ASP A 327 9.55 1.13 -10.51
CA ASP A 327 8.60 0.16 -9.96
C ASP A 327 9.30 -1.16 -9.63
N LEU A 328 10.20 -1.64 -10.50
CA LEU A 328 10.98 -2.84 -10.26
C LEU A 328 11.84 -2.71 -8.99
N GLY A 329 12.60 -1.60 -8.87
CA GLY A 329 13.39 -1.33 -7.68
C GLY A 329 12.55 -1.15 -6.43
N GLY A 330 11.47 -0.37 -6.51
CA GLY A 330 10.57 -0.11 -5.39
C GLY A 330 9.91 -1.39 -4.86
N GLN A 331 9.30 -2.19 -5.73
CA GLN A 331 8.62 -3.42 -5.33
C GLN A 331 9.60 -4.49 -4.81
N ALA A 332 10.76 -4.64 -5.45
CA ALA A 332 11.79 -5.57 -4.98
C ALA A 332 12.29 -5.19 -3.57
N LEU A 333 12.56 -3.91 -3.33
CA LEU A 333 13.01 -3.43 -2.02
C LEU A 333 11.91 -3.57 -0.96
N HIS A 334 10.66 -3.25 -1.33
CA HIS A 334 9.50 -3.36 -0.43
C HIS A 334 9.32 -4.78 0.10
N VAL A 335 9.26 -5.77 -0.81
CA VAL A 335 9.10 -7.19 -0.43
C VAL A 335 10.30 -7.70 0.37
N THR A 336 11.52 -7.31 -0.02
CA THR A 336 12.73 -7.70 0.71
C THR A 336 12.73 -7.13 2.14
N ASN A 337 12.38 -5.86 2.32
CA ASN A 337 12.29 -5.24 3.63
C ASN A 337 11.26 -5.96 4.52
N GLN A 338 10.07 -6.26 3.98
CA GLN A 338 9.03 -7.00 4.71
C GLN A 338 9.52 -8.40 5.11
N SER A 339 10.13 -9.15 4.18
CA SER A 339 10.67 -10.49 4.47
C SER A 339 11.69 -10.46 5.60
N MET A 340 12.56 -9.44 5.65
CA MET A 340 13.55 -9.31 6.71
C MET A 340 12.94 -8.94 8.06
N ILE A 341 11.98 -8.03 8.08
CA ILE A 341 11.30 -7.57 9.30
C ILE A 341 10.48 -8.71 9.92
N PHE A 342 9.75 -9.48 9.10
CA PHE A 342 8.86 -10.54 9.59
C PHE A 342 9.59 -11.70 10.27
N ARG A 343 10.87 -11.89 9.97
CA ARG A 343 11.69 -12.92 10.61
C ARG A 343 12.15 -12.53 12.01
N THR A 344 12.09 -11.25 12.40
CA THR A 344 12.63 -10.81 13.69
C THR A 344 11.73 -11.20 14.86
N ARG A 345 10.40 -11.04 14.72
CA ARG A 345 9.41 -11.33 15.76
C ARG A 345 8.12 -11.87 15.16
N PRO A 346 8.04 -13.18 14.90
CA PRO A 346 6.83 -13.79 14.30
C PRO A 346 5.55 -13.56 15.11
N GLU A 347 5.65 -13.46 16.45
CA GLU A 347 4.55 -13.19 17.37
C GLU A 347 3.99 -11.76 17.29
N ALA A 348 4.76 -10.84 16.73
CA ALA A 348 4.39 -9.43 16.59
C ALA A 348 4.11 -9.00 15.13
N HIS A 349 3.86 -9.96 14.23
CA HIS A 349 3.79 -9.75 12.78
C HIS A 349 2.88 -8.57 12.39
N SER A 350 1.63 -8.53 12.86
CA SER A 350 0.68 -7.45 12.51
C SER A 350 1.16 -6.07 12.95
N ARG A 351 1.80 -5.99 14.14
CA ARG A 351 2.34 -4.74 14.68
C ARG A 351 3.56 -4.28 13.88
N LEU A 352 4.43 -5.21 13.47
CA LEU A 352 5.59 -4.91 12.62
C LEU A 352 5.17 -4.41 11.23
N VAL A 353 4.14 -5.03 10.62
CA VAL A 353 3.56 -4.56 9.35
C VAL A 353 3.03 -3.13 9.52
N GLY A 354 2.24 -2.87 10.55
CA GLY A 354 1.68 -1.54 10.82
C GLY A 354 2.78 -0.47 10.97
N LEU A 355 3.82 -0.77 11.76
CA LEU A 355 4.95 0.15 11.96
C LEU A 355 5.79 0.35 10.69
N TYR A 356 6.01 -0.69 9.91
CA TYR A 356 6.67 -0.56 8.61
C TYR A 356 5.87 0.32 7.65
N MET A 357 4.54 0.14 7.61
CA MET A 357 3.64 0.97 6.80
C MET A 357 3.53 2.41 7.31
N LEU A 358 3.88 2.68 8.57
CA LEU A 358 4.00 4.04 9.07
C LEU A 358 5.16 4.79 8.38
N PHE A 359 6.32 4.15 8.22
CA PHE A 359 7.44 4.73 7.46
C PHE A 359 7.06 4.96 5.99
N TYR A 360 6.30 4.04 5.39
CA TYR A 360 5.71 4.22 4.06
C TYR A 360 4.87 5.51 3.98
N ALA A 361 3.92 5.70 4.91
CA ALA A 361 3.02 6.85 4.88
C ALA A 361 3.79 8.18 5.07
N ILE A 362 4.74 8.21 6.01
CA ILE A 362 5.58 9.39 6.24
C ILE A 362 6.40 9.72 4.98
N GLY A 363 7.10 8.74 4.41
CA GLY A 363 7.91 8.94 3.21
C GLY A 363 7.07 9.43 2.03
N SER A 364 5.91 8.81 1.82
CA SER A 364 4.99 9.18 0.75
C SER A 364 4.47 10.61 0.88
N GLY A 365 4.07 11.02 2.09
CA GLY A 365 3.60 12.38 2.35
C GLY A 365 4.68 13.44 2.14
N LEU A 366 5.89 13.19 2.69
CA LEU A 366 7.03 14.09 2.53
C LEU A 366 7.46 14.19 1.05
N GLY A 367 7.49 13.06 0.33
CA GLY A 367 7.82 13.02 -1.09
C GLY A 367 6.85 13.84 -1.94
N ALA A 368 5.55 13.69 -1.69
CA ALA A 368 4.51 14.43 -2.42
C ALA A 368 4.60 15.95 -2.19
N LEU A 369 4.82 16.38 -0.94
CA LEU A 369 4.96 17.81 -0.62
C LEU A 369 6.25 18.39 -1.22
N ALA A 370 7.36 17.68 -1.07
CA ALA A 370 8.65 18.12 -1.58
C ALA A 370 8.65 18.24 -3.11
N THR A 371 8.03 17.27 -3.81
CA THR A 371 8.06 17.25 -5.27
C THR A 371 7.25 18.36 -5.90
N THR A 372 6.06 18.67 -5.38
CA THR A 372 5.22 19.74 -5.94
C THR A 372 5.83 21.11 -5.67
N ALA A 373 6.45 21.32 -4.51
CA ALA A 373 7.23 22.51 -4.23
C ALA A 373 8.43 22.63 -5.19
N THR A 374 9.18 21.55 -5.39
CA THR A 374 10.32 21.52 -6.31
C THR A 374 9.89 21.76 -7.76
N TYR A 375 8.79 21.13 -8.21
CA TYR A 375 8.27 21.31 -9.56
C TYR A 375 7.91 22.77 -9.84
N ALA A 376 7.28 23.44 -8.88
CA ALA A 376 6.88 24.85 -9.04
C ALA A 376 8.07 25.80 -9.23
N HIS A 377 9.26 25.46 -8.71
CA HIS A 377 10.45 26.32 -8.76
C HIS A 377 11.46 25.90 -9.84
N ALA A 378 11.59 24.59 -10.09
CA ALA A 378 12.65 24.03 -10.93
C ALA A 378 12.13 23.06 -12.00
N GLY A 379 10.81 22.95 -12.20
CA GLY A 379 10.20 22.10 -13.22
C GLY A 379 10.53 20.62 -13.06
N TRP A 380 10.38 19.85 -14.14
CA TRP A 380 10.58 18.42 -14.18
C TRP A 380 12.03 18.00 -13.86
N GLN A 381 13.01 18.75 -14.33
CA GLN A 381 14.43 18.47 -14.06
C GLN A 381 14.76 18.59 -12.57
N GLY A 382 14.16 19.57 -11.89
CA GLY A 382 14.26 19.69 -10.43
C GLY A 382 13.67 18.48 -9.69
N VAL A 383 12.54 17.96 -10.16
CA VAL A 383 11.91 16.72 -9.61
C VAL A 383 12.84 15.52 -9.78
N CYS A 384 13.43 15.36 -10.98
CA CYS A 384 14.39 14.28 -11.24
C CYS A 384 15.64 14.39 -10.36
N LEU A 385 16.15 15.59 -10.14
CA LEU A 385 17.28 15.82 -9.23
C LEU A 385 16.90 15.48 -7.77
N LEU A 386 15.74 15.93 -7.30
CA LEU A 386 15.24 15.61 -5.96
C LEU A 386 15.13 14.09 -5.76
N GLY A 387 14.53 13.39 -6.72
CA GLY A 387 14.39 11.95 -6.68
C GLY A 387 15.73 11.21 -6.71
N THR A 388 16.69 11.69 -7.53
CA THR A 388 18.06 11.19 -7.56
C THR A 388 18.74 11.32 -6.19
N VAL A 389 18.64 12.49 -5.56
CA VAL A 389 19.21 12.75 -4.22
C VAL A 389 18.60 11.82 -3.18
N VAL A 390 17.28 11.67 -3.13
CA VAL A 390 16.59 10.79 -2.18
C VAL A 390 16.97 9.33 -2.40
N SER A 391 17.06 8.88 -3.66
CA SER A 391 17.47 7.51 -4.00
C SER A 391 18.94 7.25 -3.65
N LEU A 392 19.82 8.24 -3.84
CA LEU A 392 21.22 8.17 -3.44
C LEU A 392 21.34 8.11 -1.90
N LEU A 393 20.58 8.91 -1.18
CA LEU A 393 20.53 8.86 0.29
C LEU A 393 20.08 7.47 0.78
N ALA A 394 19.10 6.85 0.11
CA ALA A 394 18.68 5.49 0.44
C ALA A 394 19.80 4.46 0.22
N LEU A 395 20.52 4.57 -0.89
CA LEU A 395 21.63 3.69 -1.22
C LEU A 395 22.80 3.87 -0.23
N LEU A 396 23.16 5.12 0.10
CA LEU A 396 24.20 5.43 1.09
C LEU A 396 23.79 4.95 2.50
N PHE A 397 22.56 5.19 2.91
CA PHE A 397 22.06 4.71 4.21
C PHE A 397 22.12 3.18 4.30
N TRP A 398 21.70 2.47 3.24
CA TRP A 398 21.84 1.02 3.19
C TRP A 398 23.31 0.60 3.27
N TRP A 399 24.21 1.26 2.53
CA TRP A 399 25.64 0.94 2.54
C TRP A 399 26.26 1.04 3.94
N VAL A 400 25.92 2.06 4.68
CA VAL A 400 26.45 2.28 6.05
C VAL A 400 25.84 1.30 7.06
N THR A 401 24.55 0.94 6.89
CA THR A 401 23.81 0.13 7.87
C THR A 401 23.81 -1.37 7.56
N ARG A 402 24.31 -1.79 6.39
CA ARG A 402 24.38 -3.21 6.04
C ARG A 402 25.29 -3.98 7.01
N PRO A 403 24.92 -5.21 7.40
CA PRO A 403 25.81 -6.06 8.17
C PRO A 403 27.07 -6.37 7.37
N PRO A 404 28.24 -6.51 8.04
CA PRO A 404 29.46 -6.93 7.35
C PRO A 404 29.21 -8.28 6.64
N LEU A 405 29.73 -8.40 5.42
CA LEU A 405 29.68 -9.66 4.69
C LEU A 405 30.30 -10.77 5.57
N PRO A 406 29.65 -11.93 5.72
CA PRO A 406 30.31 -13.05 6.40
C PRO A 406 31.66 -13.27 5.74
N THR A 407 32.73 -13.11 6.49
CA THR A 407 34.05 -13.52 6.06
C THR A 407 33.93 -14.99 5.67
N ALA A 408 34.28 -15.30 4.42
CA ALA A 408 34.26 -16.66 3.91
C ALA A 408 35.07 -17.51 4.90
N VAL A 409 34.35 -18.28 5.74
CA VAL A 409 34.99 -19.31 6.54
C VAL A 409 35.55 -20.28 5.52
N ALA A 410 36.87 -20.29 5.39
CA ALA A 410 37.58 -21.27 4.60
C ALA A 410 37.05 -22.65 5.09
N ARG A 411 36.35 -23.34 4.19
CA ARG A 411 35.98 -24.73 4.47
C ARG A 411 37.29 -25.52 4.58
N PRO A 412 37.45 -26.28 5.64
CA PRO A 412 38.62 -27.14 5.80
C PRO A 412 38.69 -28.19 4.71
#